data_8b1dfceb362b8a61ab82cbbb7faaba6a
#
_entry.id   8b1dfceb362b8a61ab82cbbb7faaba6a
#
_cell.length_a   1.000
_cell.length_b   1.000
_cell.length_c   1.000
_cell.angle_alpha   90.00
_cell.angle_beta   90.00
_cell.angle_gamma   90.00
#
_symmetry.space_group_name_H-M   'P 1'
#
loop_
_entity.id
_entity.type
_entity.pdbx_description
1 polymer ?
#
loop_
_entity_poly.entity_id
_entity_poly.type
_entity_poly.pdbx_seq_one_letter_code
_entity_poly.pdbx_strand_id
1 'polypeptide(L)'
;IYQMGGFAINLNRGDTQLSRGEPIEDVARVISRMVDVVMIRTFEQSIIERFAAHSRVPVINGLTNEYHPCQILADLYTFLEHRGPVVGKTVAWIGDSNNVCMTWLQAAAIFGFTVHVSAPPGYEVPEAVARALDARHYRAFADPVEACRGAHLVTTDVWTSMGFEAENEARREAFADWQVDADMMCAAAPDAVFMHCLPAHRGEEVAADVIDGPQSV
;
A
#
# COMPACT_ATOMS: atom_id res chain seq x y z
N ILE A 1 -21.96 -0.10 -1.59
CA ILE A 1 -22.71 -0.72 -2.72
C ILE A 1 -24.20 -0.50 -2.53
N TYR A 2 -24.80 -0.84 -1.39
CA TYR A 2 -26.24 -0.62 -1.12
C TYR A 2 -26.68 0.83 -1.28
N GLN A 3 -25.91 1.78 -0.74
CA GLN A 3 -26.21 3.23 -0.86
C GLN A 3 -26.22 3.73 -2.31
N MET A 4 -25.57 2.99 -3.21
CA MET A 4 -25.54 3.30 -4.65
C MET A 4 -26.54 2.43 -5.45
N GLY A 5 -27.44 1.71 -4.77
CA GLY A 5 -28.46 0.88 -5.41
C GLY A 5 -27.96 -0.49 -5.89
N GLY A 6 -26.76 -0.89 -5.51
CA GLY A 6 -26.19 -2.19 -5.85
C GLY A 6 -26.44 -3.26 -4.77
N PHE A 7 -26.06 -4.49 -5.07
CA PHE A 7 -26.09 -5.64 -4.18
C PHE A 7 -24.71 -6.25 -4.01
N ALA A 8 -24.35 -6.73 -2.82
CA ALA A 8 -23.08 -7.39 -2.55
C ALA A 8 -23.29 -8.83 -2.10
N ILE A 9 -22.53 -9.75 -2.70
CA ILE A 9 -22.42 -11.14 -2.25
C ILE A 9 -21.03 -11.31 -1.66
N ASN A 10 -20.94 -11.70 -0.40
CA ASN A 10 -19.67 -12.00 0.26
C ASN A 10 -19.42 -13.51 0.21
N LEU A 11 -18.27 -13.91 -0.35
CA LEU A 11 -17.85 -15.29 -0.44
C LEU A 11 -16.53 -15.47 0.31
N ASN A 12 -16.56 -16.11 1.48
CA ASN A 12 -15.35 -16.46 2.19
C ASN A 12 -14.75 -17.76 1.62
N ARG A 13 -13.43 -17.89 1.72
CA ARG A 13 -12.71 -19.07 1.22
C ARG A 13 -13.26 -20.37 1.77
N GLY A 14 -13.68 -20.40 3.05
CA GLY A 14 -14.26 -21.57 3.70
C GLY A 14 -15.65 -21.97 3.20
N ASP A 15 -16.37 -21.03 2.59
CA ASP A 15 -17.75 -21.20 2.13
C ASP A 15 -17.84 -21.63 0.66
N THR A 16 -16.70 -21.74 -0.01
CA THR A 16 -16.61 -22.03 -1.45
C THR A 16 -15.86 -23.34 -1.72
N GLN A 17 -16.05 -23.91 -2.90
CA GLN A 17 -15.32 -25.11 -3.36
C GLN A 17 -13.83 -24.83 -3.63
N LEU A 18 -13.38 -23.57 -3.63
CA LEU A 18 -11.97 -23.19 -3.72
C LEU A 18 -11.13 -23.88 -2.62
N SER A 19 -11.67 -24.02 -1.41
CA SER A 19 -11.01 -24.74 -0.32
C SER A 19 -10.88 -26.23 -0.56
N ARG A 20 -11.60 -26.77 -1.55
CA ARG A 20 -11.60 -28.20 -1.91
C ARG A 20 -10.86 -28.48 -3.23
N GLY A 21 -10.10 -27.50 -3.76
CA GLY A 21 -9.26 -27.67 -4.93
C GLY A 21 -9.93 -27.40 -6.27
N GLU A 22 -11.08 -26.70 -6.29
CA GLU A 22 -11.66 -26.24 -7.55
C GLU A 22 -10.69 -25.25 -8.24
N PRO A 23 -10.40 -25.41 -9.56
CA PRO A 23 -9.56 -24.49 -10.28
C PRO A 23 -10.12 -23.07 -10.29
N ILE A 24 -9.25 -22.07 -10.07
CA ILE A 24 -9.66 -20.66 -10.01
C ILE A 24 -10.29 -20.19 -11.32
N GLU A 25 -9.88 -20.77 -12.43
CA GLU A 25 -10.38 -20.49 -13.78
C GLU A 25 -11.86 -20.90 -13.94
N ASP A 26 -12.26 -22.01 -13.32
CA ASP A 26 -13.65 -22.49 -13.35
C ASP A 26 -14.53 -21.63 -12.48
N VAL A 27 -14.05 -21.29 -11.27
CA VAL A 27 -14.70 -20.32 -10.38
C VAL A 27 -14.93 -19.00 -11.10
N ALA A 28 -13.92 -18.47 -11.79
CA ALA A 28 -14.02 -17.22 -12.55
C ALA A 28 -15.10 -17.28 -13.64
N ARG A 29 -15.15 -18.38 -14.42
CA ARG A 29 -16.17 -18.59 -15.47
C ARG A 29 -17.58 -18.65 -14.92
N VAL A 30 -17.76 -19.25 -13.74
CA VAL A 30 -19.08 -19.38 -13.11
C VAL A 30 -19.52 -18.08 -12.46
N ILE A 31 -18.70 -17.51 -11.56
CA ILE A 31 -19.05 -16.30 -10.80
C ILE A 31 -19.28 -15.10 -11.71
N SER A 32 -18.44 -14.93 -12.74
CA SER A 32 -18.58 -13.81 -13.69
C SER A 32 -19.86 -13.85 -14.55
N ARG A 33 -20.69 -14.89 -14.41
CA ARG A 33 -22.03 -14.93 -15.02
C ARG A 33 -23.14 -14.48 -14.07
N MET A 34 -22.81 -14.28 -12.79
CA MET A 34 -23.80 -14.01 -11.73
C MET A 34 -23.68 -12.59 -11.19
N VAL A 35 -22.59 -11.89 -11.52
CA VAL A 35 -22.27 -10.56 -10.97
C VAL A 35 -21.74 -9.62 -12.07
N ASP A 36 -21.73 -8.32 -11.80
CA ASP A 36 -21.25 -7.29 -12.72
C ASP A 36 -19.78 -6.90 -12.48
N VAL A 37 -19.26 -7.17 -11.29
CA VAL A 37 -17.87 -6.92 -10.88
C VAL A 37 -17.47 -7.88 -9.78
N VAL A 38 -16.20 -8.27 -9.73
CA VAL A 38 -15.63 -9.09 -8.66
C VAL A 38 -14.50 -8.32 -7.99
N MET A 39 -14.49 -8.28 -6.65
CA MET A 39 -13.34 -7.83 -5.87
C MET A 39 -12.75 -9.02 -5.14
N ILE A 40 -11.43 -9.20 -5.23
CA ILE A 40 -10.70 -10.31 -4.62
C ILE A 40 -9.64 -9.76 -3.68
N ARG A 41 -9.66 -10.23 -2.42
CA ARG A 41 -8.57 -10.08 -1.46
C ARG A 41 -7.98 -11.46 -1.19
N THR A 42 -6.71 -11.65 -1.49
CA THR A 42 -6.02 -12.94 -1.36
C THR A 42 -4.54 -12.73 -1.06
N PHE A 43 -3.76 -13.80 -0.98
CA PHE A 43 -2.31 -13.70 -0.75
C PHE A 43 -1.54 -13.49 -2.06
N GLU A 44 -1.68 -14.41 -3.02
CA GLU A 44 -0.89 -14.41 -4.26
C GLU A 44 -1.54 -13.57 -5.36
N GLN A 45 -0.78 -12.67 -5.96
CA GLN A 45 -1.21 -11.86 -7.10
C GLN A 45 -1.63 -12.73 -8.30
N SER A 46 -0.93 -13.84 -8.53
CA SER A 46 -1.22 -14.81 -9.60
C SER A 46 -2.66 -15.35 -9.57
N ILE A 47 -3.27 -15.45 -8.39
CA ILE A 47 -4.67 -15.88 -8.24
C ILE A 47 -5.61 -14.87 -8.88
N ILE A 48 -5.38 -13.56 -8.61
CA ILE A 48 -6.19 -12.48 -9.20
C ILE A 48 -6.00 -12.43 -10.73
N GLU A 49 -4.76 -12.55 -11.20
CA GLU A 49 -4.44 -12.51 -12.62
C GLU A 49 -5.09 -13.67 -13.39
N ARG A 50 -5.01 -14.89 -12.85
CA ARG A 50 -5.67 -16.07 -13.43
C ARG A 50 -7.19 -15.95 -13.40
N PHE A 51 -7.77 -15.43 -12.32
CA PHE A 51 -9.20 -15.16 -12.24
C PHE A 51 -9.61 -14.13 -13.29
N ALA A 52 -8.90 -13.01 -13.38
CA ALA A 52 -9.19 -11.93 -14.33
C ALA A 52 -9.09 -12.38 -15.78
N ALA A 53 -8.11 -13.24 -16.12
CA ALA A 53 -7.93 -13.78 -17.46
C ALA A 53 -9.12 -14.66 -17.91
N HIS A 54 -9.91 -15.20 -16.98
CA HIS A 54 -11.05 -16.09 -17.28
C HIS A 54 -12.41 -15.47 -16.88
N SER A 55 -12.40 -14.28 -16.31
CA SER A 55 -13.61 -13.53 -15.96
C SER A 55 -14.19 -12.79 -17.16
N ARG A 56 -15.51 -12.67 -17.19
CA ARG A 56 -16.26 -11.84 -18.17
C ARG A 56 -16.53 -10.43 -17.68
N VAL A 57 -16.29 -10.20 -16.40
CA VAL A 57 -16.54 -8.92 -15.73
C VAL A 57 -15.23 -8.36 -15.15
N PRO A 58 -15.16 -7.06 -14.89
CA PRO A 58 -13.99 -6.47 -14.25
C PRO A 58 -13.66 -7.13 -12.91
N VAL A 59 -12.35 -7.28 -12.65
CA VAL A 59 -11.83 -7.82 -11.39
C VAL A 59 -11.00 -6.74 -10.71
N ILE A 60 -11.35 -6.43 -9.46
CA ILE A 60 -10.68 -5.45 -8.63
C ILE A 60 -9.75 -6.20 -7.66
N ASN A 61 -8.47 -5.83 -7.65
CA ASN A 61 -7.54 -6.28 -6.63
C ASN A 61 -7.85 -5.54 -5.31
N GLY A 62 -8.44 -6.24 -4.35
CA GLY A 62 -8.73 -5.72 -3.02
C GLY A 62 -7.50 -5.69 -2.09
N LEU A 63 -6.56 -6.59 -2.28
CA LEU A 63 -5.22 -6.69 -1.68
C LEU A 63 -4.58 -8.03 -2.05
N THR A 64 -3.28 -8.01 -2.28
CA THR A 64 -2.41 -9.21 -2.32
C THR A 64 -1.14 -8.96 -1.50
N ASN A 65 -0.28 -9.98 -1.38
CA ASN A 65 1.04 -9.82 -0.77
C ASN A 65 1.93 -8.86 -1.57
N GLU A 66 1.67 -8.72 -2.87
CA GLU A 66 2.46 -7.90 -3.77
C GLU A 66 1.92 -6.47 -3.93
N TYR A 67 0.58 -6.28 -3.83
CA TYR A 67 -0.04 -4.99 -4.13
C TYR A 67 -1.30 -4.69 -3.32
N HIS A 68 -1.55 -3.37 -3.09
CA HIS A 68 -2.76 -2.86 -2.44
C HIS A 68 -3.33 -1.64 -3.19
N PRO A 69 -3.81 -1.78 -4.43
CA PRO A 69 -4.18 -0.64 -5.27
C PRO A 69 -5.36 0.18 -4.73
N CYS A 70 -6.32 -0.45 -4.06
CA CYS A 70 -7.46 0.27 -3.47
C CYS A 70 -7.03 1.26 -2.39
N GLN A 71 -6.01 0.92 -1.59
CA GLN A 71 -5.46 1.82 -0.59
C GLN A 71 -4.81 3.03 -1.25
N ILE A 72 -3.94 2.81 -2.22
CA ILE A 72 -3.23 3.92 -2.87
C ILE A 72 -4.19 4.85 -3.63
N LEU A 73 -5.26 4.33 -4.21
CA LEU A 73 -6.29 5.19 -4.81
C LEU A 73 -7.04 6.02 -3.78
N ALA A 74 -7.30 5.47 -2.58
CA ALA A 74 -7.90 6.20 -1.47
C ALA A 74 -6.94 7.30 -0.97
N ASP A 75 -5.66 6.98 -0.79
CA ASP A 75 -4.64 7.93 -0.33
C ASP A 75 -4.45 9.08 -1.33
N LEU A 76 -4.36 8.76 -2.63
CA LEU A 76 -4.26 9.77 -3.69
C LEU A 76 -5.49 10.67 -3.76
N TYR A 77 -6.68 10.11 -3.54
CA TYR A 77 -7.92 10.88 -3.50
C TYR A 77 -7.97 11.78 -2.26
N THR A 78 -7.57 11.26 -1.09
CA THR A 78 -7.45 12.06 0.15
C THR A 78 -6.43 13.19 -0.03
N PHE A 79 -5.27 12.90 -0.62
CA PHE A 79 -4.27 13.93 -0.94
C PHE A 79 -4.86 15.01 -1.86
N LEU A 80 -5.61 14.61 -2.90
CA LEU A 80 -6.27 15.54 -3.82
C LEU A 80 -7.23 16.48 -3.09
N GLU A 81 -8.02 15.97 -2.13
CA GLU A 81 -8.97 16.77 -1.36
C GLU A 81 -8.28 17.78 -0.42
N HIS A 82 -7.14 17.39 0.17
CA HIS A 82 -6.41 18.23 1.14
C HIS A 82 -5.37 19.15 0.51
N ARG A 83 -4.74 18.75 -0.60
CA ARG A 83 -3.54 19.43 -1.16
C ARG A 83 -3.59 19.63 -2.67
N GLY A 84 -4.65 19.21 -3.34
CA GLY A 84 -4.75 19.27 -4.78
C GLY A 84 -3.99 18.14 -5.50
N PRO A 85 -3.72 18.27 -6.80
CA PRO A 85 -3.15 17.19 -7.60
C PRO A 85 -1.77 16.74 -7.11
N VAL A 86 -1.54 15.41 -7.12
CA VAL A 86 -0.27 14.78 -6.74
C VAL A 86 0.83 14.94 -7.79
N VAL A 87 0.50 15.29 -9.01
CA VAL A 87 1.46 15.46 -10.13
C VAL A 87 2.60 16.39 -9.74
N GLY A 88 3.84 15.94 -9.94
CA GLY A 88 5.06 16.68 -9.60
C GLY A 88 5.35 16.78 -8.10
N LYS A 89 4.56 16.14 -7.26
CA LYS A 89 4.78 16.08 -5.81
C LYS A 89 5.75 14.97 -5.43
N THR A 90 6.19 14.99 -4.17
CA THR A 90 7.02 13.95 -3.58
C THR A 90 6.27 13.29 -2.44
N VAL A 91 6.23 11.97 -2.45
CA VAL A 91 5.73 11.12 -1.37
C VAL A 91 6.94 10.45 -0.71
N ALA A 92 7.08 10.55 0.60
CA ALA A 92 8.08 9.83 1.37
C ALA A 92 7.43 8.56 1.97
N TRP A 93 7.98 7.41 1.62
CA TRP A 93 7.68 6.12 2.23
C TRP A 93 8.76 5.77 3.23
N ILE A 94 8.39 5.52 4.48
CA ILE A 94 9.30 5.20 5.58
C ILE A 94 8.93 3.84 6.14
N GLY A 95 9.80 2.83 5.98
CA GLY A 95 9.54 1.49 6.49
C GLY A 95 9.79 0.38 5.48
N ASP A 96 9.18 -0.79 5.70
CA ASP A 96 9.33 -2.00 4.87
C ASP A 96 8.87 -1.75 3.42
N SER A 97 9.59 -2.27 2.44
CA SER A 97 9.16 -2.27 1.03
C SER A 97 8.08 -3.33 0.75
N ASN A 98 7.01 -3.29 1.53
CA ASN A 98 5.87 -4.18 1.45
C ASN A 98 4.95 -3.89 0.24
N ASN A 99 3.80 -4.56 0.18
CA ASN A 99 2.81 -4.40 -0.89
C ASN A 99 2.27 -2.97 -1.04
N VAL A 100 2.17 -2.21 0.05
CA VAL A 100 1.73 -0.80 0.01
C VAL A 100 2.81 0.07 -0.63
N CYS A 101 4.09 -0.08 -0.20
CA CYS A 101 5.24 0.57 -0.82
C CYS A 101 5.33 0.26 -2.33
N MET A 102 5.23 -1.03 -2.67
CA MET A 102 5.31 -1.46 -4.08
C MET A 102 4.19 -0.86 -4.93
N THR A 103 3.01 -0.65 -4.34
CA THR A 103 1.90 -0.01 -5.05
C THR A 103 2.09 1.49 -5.20
N TRP A 104 2.67 2.17 -4.20
CA TRP A 104 3.10 3.58 -4.34
C TRP A 104 4.08 3.77 -5.50
N LEU A 105 5.06 2.86 -5.66
CA LEU A 105 6.03 2.89 -6.75
C LEU A 105 5.37 2.72 -8.13
N GLN A 106 4.37 1.82 -8.25
CA GLN A 106 3.60 1.68 -9.50
C GLN A 106 2.76 2.93 -9.78
N ALA A 107 2.09 3.48 -8.77
CA ALA A 107 1.27 4.66 -8.91
C ALA A 107 2.07 5.89 -9.31
N ALA A 108 3.33 6.02 -8.87
CA ALA A 108 4.18 7.15 -9.18
C ALA A 108 4.36 7.40 -10.68
N ALA A 109 4.60 6.33 -11.44
CA ALA A 109 4.73 6.44 -12.91
C ALA A 109 3.40 6.77 -13.60
N ILE A 110 2.28 6.27 -13.07
CA ILE A 110 0.95 6.48 -13.65
C ILE A 110 0.45 7.91 -13.39
N PHE A 111 0.64 8.40 -12.17
CA PHE A 111 0.10 9.69 -11.72
C PHE A 111 1.13 10.83 -11.73
N GLY A 112 2.38 10.58 -12.14
CA GLY A 112 3.38 11.61 -12.40
C GLY A 112 3.94 12.27 -11.13
N PHE A 113 4.21 11.51 -10.06
CA PHE A 113 4.87 11.97 -8.84
C PHE A 113 6.16 11.17 -8.56
N THR A 114 6.88 11.52 -7.50
CA THR A 114 8.12 10.84 -7.09
C THR A 114 7.92 10.20 -5.73
N VAL A 115 8.39 8.96 -5.54
CA VAL A 115 8.46 8.30 -4.23
C VAL A 115 9.91 8.28 -3.75
N HIS A 116 10.13 8.86 -2.59
CA HIS A 116 11.33 8.70 -1.80
C HIS A 116 11.12 7.54 -0.84
N VAL A 117 11.97 6.53 -0.89
CA VAL A 117 11.86 5.36 -0.02
C VAL A 117 13.04 5.29 0.92
N SER A 118 12.79 5.13 2.22
CA SER A 118 13.78 4.75 3.20
C SER A 118 13.30 3.52 3.94
N ALA A 119 14.13 2.48 3.92
CA ALA A 119 13.89 1.20 4.58
C ALA A 119 15.16 0.73 5.29
N PRO A 120 15.04 -0.03 6.40
CA PRO A 120 16.20 -0.63 7.05
C PRO A 120 16.94 -1.60 6.12
N PRO A 121 18.25 -1.84 6.37
CA PRO A 121 18.99 -2.84 5.63
C PRO A 121 18.34 -4.23 5.66
N GLY A 122 18.12 -4.81 4.48
CA GLY A 122 17.45 -6.09 4.28
C GLY A 122 15.94 -5.98 4.01
N TYR A 123 15.37 -4.76 4.11
CA TYR A 123 13.94 -4.48 3.85
C TYR A 123 13.73 -3.47 2.71
N GLU A 124 14.80 -3.17 1.98
CA GLU A 124 14.78 -2.23 0.86
C GLU A 124 14.00 -2.78 -0.33
N VAL A 125 13.64 -1.89 -1.25
CA VAL A 125 13.04 -2.29 -2.53
C VAL A 125 13.98 -3.29 -3.22
N PRO A 126 13.47 -4.48 -3.62
CA PRO A 126 14.31 -5.49 -4.26
C PRO A 126 15.07 -4.92 -5.45
N GLU A 127 16.37 -5.22 -5.55
CA GLU A 127 17.28 -4.63 -6.54
C GLU A 127 16.77 -4.78 -7.99
N ALA A 128 16.17 -5.93 -8.31
CA ALA A 128 15.60 -6.17 -9.64
C ALA A 128 14.44 -5.20 -9.96
N VAL A 129 13.64 -4.85 -8.96
CA VAL A 129 12.55 -3.87 -9.09
C VAL A 129 13.14 -2.47 -9.17
N ALA A 130 14.03 -2.11 -8.27
CA ALA A 130 14.65 -0.80 -8.21
C ALA A 130 15.34 -0.42 -9.53
N ARG A 131 16.02 -1.39 -10.19
CA ARG A 131 16.64 -1.19 -11.51
C ARG A 131 15.64 -0.97 -12.65
N ALA A 132 14.42 -1.45 -12.51
CA ALA A 132 13.37 -1.27 -13.51
C ALA A 132 12.59 0.04 -13.34
N LEU A 133 12.72 0.69 -12.19
CA LEU A 133 12.02 1.96 -11.91
C LEU A 133 12.74 3.14 -12.56
N ASP A 134 11.94 4.08 -13.06
CA ASP A 134 12.45 5.32 -13.59
C ASP A 134 12.90 6.25 -12.45
N ALA A 135 14.14 6.74 -12.51
CA ALA A 135 14.72 7.64 -11.52
C ALA A 135 13.93 8.98 -11.35
N ARG A 136 13.03 9.31 -12.26
CA ARG A 136 12.10 10.43 -12.11
C ARG A 136 11.01 10.15 -11.08
N HIS A 137 10.70 8.88 -10.83
CA HIS A 137 9.59 8.44 -10.00
C HIS A 137 10.02 7.70 -8.74
N TYR A 138 11.29 7.36 -8.60
CA TYR A 138 11.83 6.62 -7.47
C TYR A 138 13.21 7.11 -7.05
N ARG A 139 13.42 7.27 -5.73
CA ARG A 139 14.72 7.50 -5.10
C ARG A 139 14.80 6.75 -3.78
N ALA A 140 15.91 6.06 -3.55
CA ALA A 140 16.21 5.41 -2.28
C ALA A 140 17.08 6.29 -1.40
N PHE A 141 16.83 6.25 -0.10
CA PHE A 141 17.58 6.97 0.92
C PHE A 141 17.92 6.02 2.07
N ALA A 142 19.16 6.08 2.57
CA ALA A 142 19.55 5.34 3.75
C ALA A 142 19.03 6.00 5.05
N ASP A 143 18.88 7.33 5.04
CA ASP A 143 18.40 8.12 6.16
C ASP A 143 16.91 8.46 5.96
N PRO A 144 16.01 8.09 6.89
CA PRO A 144 14.59 8.36 6.79
C PRO A 144 14.25 9.87 6.84
N VAL A 145 15.01 10.68 7.58
CA VAL A 145 14.82 12.12 7.62
C VAL A 145 15.15 12.76 6.26
N GLU A 146 16.21 12.29 5.60
CA GLU A 146 16.55 12.76 4.26
C GLU A 146 15.51 12.33 3.21
N ALA A 147 14.89 11.15 3.36
CA ALA A 147 13.78 10.73 2.50
C ALA A 147 12.56 11.67 2.64
N CYS A 148 12.30 12.13 3.86
CA CYS A 148 11.20 13.06 4.15
C CYS A 148 11.46 14.48 3.66
N ARG A 149 12.71 14.87 3.41
CA ARG A 149 13.08 16.25 3.09
C ARG A 149 12.31 16.82 1.90
N GLY A 150 11.47 17.82 2.18
CA GLY A 150 10.62 18.48 1.20
C GLY A 150 9.50 17.60 0.62
N ALA A 151 9.23 16.43 1.19
CA ALA A 151 8.10 15.59 0.79
C ALA A 151 6.76 16.27 1.12
N HIS A 152 5.77 16.11 0.25
CA HIS A 152 4.43 16.68 0.40
C HIS A 152 3.47 15.73 1.13
N LEU A 153 3.80 14.45 1.14
CA LEU A 153 3.13 13.40 1.87
C LEU A 153 4.19 12.50 2.50
N VAL A 154 4.05 12.21 3.79
CA VAL A 154 4.82 11.18 4.50
C VAL A 154 3.86 10.05 4.85
N THR A 155 4.24 8.83 4.54
CA THR A 155 3.40 7.65 4.79
C THR A 155 4.24 6.45 5.20
N THR A 156 3.65 5.55 5.95
CA THR A 156 4.25 4.31 6.44
C THR A 156 3.19 3.23 6.58
N ASP A 157 3.61 2.04 6.92
CA ASP A 157 2.77 0.90 7.31
C ASP A 157 3.39 0.18 8.51
N VAL A 158 2.62 -0.69 9.14
CA VAL A 158 3.08 -1.51 10.26
C VAL A 158 4.39 -2.23 9.92
N TRP A 159 5.31 -2.29 10.87
CA TRP A 159 6.60 -2.98 10.69
C TRP A 159 6.42 -4.49 10.49
N THR A 160 5.37 -5.06 11.08
CA THR A 160 5.04 -6.49 10.95
C THR A 160 3.67 -6.65 10.30
N SER A 161 3.67 -6.99 9.02
CA SER A 161 2.46 -7.29 8.26
C SER A 161 1.87 -8.64 8.66
N MET A 162 0.60 -8.87 8.33
CA MET A 162 -0.09 -10.15 8.58
C MET A 162 0.70 -11.32 7.97
N GLY A 163 0.93 -12.36 8.77
CA GLY A 163 1.68 -13.57 8.37
C GLY A 163 3.16 -13.56 8.75
N PHE A 164 3.67 -12.45 9.30
CA PHE A 164 5.07 -12.31 9.74
C PHE A 164 5.20 -12.11 11.25
N GLU A 165 4.17 -12.47 12.03
CA GLU A 165 4.12 -12.25 13.49
C GLU A 165 5.27 -12.93 14.24
N ALA A 166 5.81 -14.02 13.69
CA ALA A 166 6.97 -14.72 14.27
C ALA A 166 8.28 -13.90 14.19
N GLU A 167 8.35 -12.88 13.32
CA GLU A 167 9.52 -12.02 13.12
C GLU A 167 9.42 -10.70 13.90
N ASN A 168 8.35 -10.49 14.67
CA ASN A 168 7.99 -9.20 15.24
C ASN A 168 9.13 -8.56 16.06
N GLU A 169 9.81 -9.34 16.90
CA GLU A 169 10.89 -8.82 17.76
C GLU A 169 12.12 -8.38 16.95
N ALA A 170 12.53 -9.17 15.98
CA ALA A 170 13.64 -8.83 15.07
C ALA A 170 13.31 -7.61 14.19
N ARG A 171 12.06 -7.49 13.75
CA ARG A 171 11.60 -6.32 12.99
C ARG A 171 11.59 -5.06 13.83
N ARG A 172 11.10 -5.10 15.08
CA ARG A 172 11.15 -3.95 16.00
C ARG A 172 12.57 -3.43 16.22
N GLU A 173 13.54 -4.33 16.33
CA GLU A 173 14.95 -3.95 16.45
C GLU A 173 15.48 -3.32 15.16
N ALA A 174 15.21 -3.94 14.00
CA ALA A 174 15.67 -3.45 12.71
C ALA A 174 15.06 -2.10 12.32
N PHE A 175 13.81 -1.84 12.68
CA PHE A 175 13.06 -0.63 12.30
C PHE A 175 13.09 0.49 13.34
N ALA A 176 13.80 0.34 14.46
CA ALA A 176 13.78 1.30 15.56
C ALA A 176 14.07 2.76 15.16
N ASP A 177 14.93 2.97 14.15
CA ASP A 177 15.28 4.29 13.61
C ASP A 177 14.34 4.74 12.46
N TRP A 178 13.33 3.93 12.10
CA TRP A 178 12.36 4.21 11.02
C TRP A 178 10.95 4.52 11.56
N GLN A 179 10.83 4.95 12.81
CA GLN A 179 9.59 5.48 13.33
C GLN A 179 9.35 6.87 12.74
N VAL A 180 8.21 7.09 12.08
CA VAL A 180 7.83 8.44 11.63
C VAL A 180 7.51 9.29 12.85
N ASP A 181 8.33 10.30 13.08
CA ASP A 181 8.29 11.21 14.23
C ASP A 181 8.18 12.69 13.81
N ALA A 182 8.22 13.57 14.80
CA ALA A 182 8.14 15.01 14.60
C ALA A 182 9.32 15.57 13.78
N ASP A 183 10.53 15.00 13.91
CA ASP A 183 11.71 15.47 13.17
C ASP A 183 11.59 15.15 11.67
N MET A 184 11.09 13.97 11.32
CA MET A 184 10.77 13.60 9.94
C MET A 184 9.68 14.50 9.35
N MET A 185 8.61 14.78 10.12
CA MET A 185 7.55 15.68 9.68
C MET A 185 8.04 17.14 9.54
N CYS A 186 8.96 17.59 10.39
CA CYS A 186 9.59 18.90 10.27
C CYS A 186 10.53 19.02 9.05
N ALA A 187 11.15 17.93 8.62
CA ALA A 187 11.98 17.90 7.40
C ALA A 187 11.14 17.95 6.12
N ALA A 188 9.90 17.51 6.18
CA ALA A 188 8.95 17.52 5.06
C ALA A 188 8.56 18.96 4.66
N ALA A 189 7.77 19.10 3.60
CA ALA A 189 7.25 20.40 3.19
C ALA A 189 6.38 21.01 4.31
N PRO A 190 6.33 22.35 4.45
CA PRO A 190 5.58 22.99 5.55
C PRO A 190 4.08 22.65 5.58
N ASP A 191 3.52 22.28 4.45
CA ASP A 191 2.13 21.87 4.28
C ASP A 191 1.99 20.35 4.07
N ALA A 192 3.03 19.57 4.37
CA ALA A 192 3.00 18.12 4.23
C ALA A 192 1.89 17.51 5.09
N VAL A 193 1.30 16.44 4.58
CA VAL A 193 0.36 15.60 5.33
C VAL A 193 0.98 14.25 5.67
N PHE A 194 0.50 13.65 6.74
CA PHE A 194 0.79 12.27 7.12
C PHE A 194 -0.41 11.40 6.83
N MET A 195 -0.18 10.21 6.27
CA MET A 195 -1.21 9.18 6.04
C MET A 195 -0.73 7.81 6.47
N HIS A 196 -1.66 6.99 6.92
CA HIS A 196 -1.42 5.60 7.31
C HIS A 196 -2.59 4.71 6.89
N CYS A 197 -2.30 3.55 6.32
CA CYS A 197 -3.34 2.62 5.84
C CYS A 197 -4.12 1.92 6.96
N LEU A 198 -3.71 2.06 8.20
CA LEU A 198 -4.27 1.41 9.38
C LEU A 198 -4.36 -0.14 9.28
N PRO A 199 -4.25 -0.86 10.42
CA PRO A 199 -4.07 -0.35 11.79
C PRO A 199 -2.70 0.26 12.00
N ALA A 200 -2.55 1.17 12.98
CA ALA A 200 -1.28 1.80 13.34
C ALA A 200 -0.88 1.44 14.77
N HIS A 201 0.43 1.23 15.01
CA HIS A 201 0.99 0.95 16.32
C HIS A 201 1.79 2.16 16.80
N ARG A 202 1.14 3.03 17.60
CA ARG A 202 1.78 4.21 18.19
C ARG A 202 2.97 3.81 19.02
N GLY A 203 4.13 4.45 18.75
CA GLY A 203 5.40 4.11 19.39
C GLY A 203 6.19 3.00 18.67
N GLU A 204 5.65 2.45 17.59
CA GLU A 204 6.38 1.60 16.64
C GLU A 204 6.61 2.39 15.33
N GLU A 205 5.91 2.09 14.23
CA GLU A 205 6.13 2.73 12.93
C GLU A 205 5.78 4.22 12.89
N VAL A 206 4.99 4.71 13.85
CA VAL A 206 4.61 6.12 13.93
C VAL A 206 4.49 6.58 15.38
N ALA A 207 4.99 7.79 15.66
CA ALA A 207 4.82 8.45 16.94
C ALA A 207 3.37 8.94 17.14
N ALA A 208 2.88 8.91 18.38
CA ALA A 208 1.50 9.27 18.69
C ALA A 208 1.17 10.73 18.32
N ASP A 209 2.08 11.66 18.51
CA ASP A 209 1.94 13.07 18.18
C ASP A 209 1.89 13.35 16.68
N VAL A 210 2.41 12.45 15.85
CA VAL A 210 2.30 12.51 14.39
C VAL A 210 0.93 12.01 13.94
N ILE A 211 0.55 10.77 14.31
CA ILE A 211 -0.71 10.18 13.82
C ILE A 211 -1.95 10.84 14.42
N ASP A 212 -1.86 11.36 15.64
CA ASP A 212 -2.94 12.10 16.31
C ASP A 212 -2.80 13.61 16.09
N GLY A 213 -1.79 14.05 15.34
CA GLY A 213 -1.43 15.43 15.10
C GLY A 213 -2.23 16.09 13.96
N PRO A 214 -2.09 17.42 13.80
CA PRO A 214 -2.86 18.20 12.82
C PRO A 214 -2.49 17.93 11.35
N GLN A 215 -1.36 17.29 11.09
CA GLN A 215 -0.91 16.92 9.73
C GLN A 215 -1.43 15.53 9.30
N SER A 216 -1.98 14.75 10.23
CA SER A 216 -2.58 13.44 9.94
C SER A 216 -3.99 13.62 9.32
N VAL A 217 -4.24 12.99 8.19
CA VAL A 217 -5.49 13.13 7.43
C VAL A 217 -6.05 11.77 7.01
#